data_9f8c9fa9da03f2ed15d81b3c333f0418
#
_entry.id   9f8c9fa9da03f2ed15d81b3c333f0418
#
_cell.length_a   1.000
_cell.length_b   1.000
_cell.length_c   1.000
_cell.angle_alpha   90.00
_cell.angle_beta   90.00
_cell.angle_gamma   90.00
#
_symmetry.space_group_name_H-M   'P 1'
#
loop_
_entity.id
_entity.type
_entity.pdbx_description
1 polymer ?
#
loop_
_entity_poly.entity_id
_entity_poly.type
_entity_poly.pdbx_seq_one_letter_code
_entity_poly.pdbx_strand_id
1 'polypeptide(L)'
;MSAEAIGGLMPATITLDDLVAMIEADKHGHRYETSIEGVLTVVPPPDGKHAKIATRLTLWFGMAGWPADQLMQVPGIRIRSPKGDAGRIPDLAVWSRDPGDAVWYDVDDLLLVIEIISPGSAATDQVTKVTEYASAGIPHYWMVARDSANTVTLYRLNDGGTYDVSAKVPLSWLLQTAVRDHLSPEA
;
A
#
# COMPACT_ATOMS: atom_id res chain seq x y z
N MET A 1 23.60 17.61 3.23
CA MET A 1 23.58 17.61 4.72
C MET A 1 23.98 16.22 5.16
N SER A 2 24.91 16.10 6.12
CA SER A 2 25.38 14.80 6.59
C SER A 2 24.31 14.13 7.47
N ALA A 3 24.33 12.79 7.54
CA ALA A 3 23.39 12.01 8.38
C ALA A 3 23.42 12.44 9.86
N GLU A 4 24.51 13.00 10.35
CA GLU A 4 24.64 13.54 11.71
C GLU A 4 23.76 14.76 11.98
N ALA A 5 23.45 15.58 10.97
CA ALA A 5 22.62 16.76 11.14
C ALA A 5 21.12 16.42 11.30
N ILE A 6 20.69 15.22 10.89
CA ILE A 6 19.32 14.74 11.01
C ILE A 6 19.10 14.00 12.33
N GLY A 7 20.08 13.24 12.81
CA GLY A 7 19.95 12.39 14.00
C GLY A 7 19.71 13.11 15.33
N GLY A 8 20.03 14.41 15.42
CA GLY A 8 19.83 15.21 16.63
C GLY A 8 18.43 15.84 16.77
N LEU A 9 17.60 15.75 15.72
CA LEU A 9 16.27 16.35 15.64
C LEU A 9 15.13 15.32 15.50
N MET A 10 15.46 14.03 15.33
CA MET A 10 14.44 13.00 15.22
C MET A 10 13.90 12.59 16.59
N PRO A 11 12.57 12.56 16.79
CA PRO A 11 11.96 12.03 17.99
C PRO A 11 12.29 10.54 18.15
N ALA A 12 12.29 10.05 19.39
CA ALA A 12 12.56 8.63 19.69
C ALA A 12 11.51 7.69 19.07
N THR A 13 10.31 8.22 18.82
CA THR A 13 9.22 7.53 18.12
C THR A 13 8.59 8.52 17.15
N ILE A 14 8.47 8.14 15.88
CA ILE A 14 7.86 8.95 14.84
C ILE A 14 6.36 8.66 14.83
N THR A 15 5.55 9.72 14.97
CA THR A 15 4.09 9.66 14.92
C THR A 15 3.56 9.95 13.51
N LEU A 16 2.28 9.71 13.28
CA LEU A 16 1.63 10.09 12.01
C LEU A 16 1.62 11.61 11.80
N ASP A 17 1.52 12.40 12.87
CA ASP A 17 1.58 13.86 12.78
C ASP A 17 3.00 14.33 12.39
N ASP A 18 4.04 13.66 12.88
CA ASP A 18 5.42 13.92 12.44
C ASP A 18 5.58 13.61 10.94
N LEU A 19 4.96 12.52 10.44
CA LEU A 19 4.99 12.20 9.02
C LEU A 19 4.27 13.28 8.19
N VAL A 20 3.13 13.80 8.63
CA VAL A 20 2.45 14.91 7.94
C VAL A 20 3.36 16.12 7.87
N ALA A 21 3.98 16.52 8.98
CA ALA A 21 4.90 17.65 9.01
C ALA A 21 6.12 17.43 8.09
N MET A 22 6.64 16.20 8.00
CA MET A 22 7.73 15.83 7.08
C MET A 22 7.31 15.93 5.62
N ILE A 23 6.10 15.45 5.27
CA ILE A 23 5.53 15.54 3.91
C ILE A 23 5.34 17.01 3.51
N GLU A 24 4.78 17.83 4.39
CA GLU A 24 4.57 19.27 4.13
C GLU A 24 5.89 20.05 3.96
N ALA A 25 6.93 19.67 4.69
CA ALA A 25 8.23 20.29 4.61
C ALA A 25 9.08 19.81 3.42
N ASP A 26 8.72 18.70 2.79
CA ASP A 26 9.51 18.10 1.70
C ASP A 26 9.27 18.81 0.37
N LYS A 27 10.35 19.33 -0.21
CA LYS A 27 10.34 20.03 -1.52
C LYS A 27 10.58 19.09 -2.71
N HIS A 28 10.83 17.81 -2.45
CA HIS A 28 11.26 16.84 -3.47
C HIS A 28 10.20 15.80 -3.80
N GLY A 29 9.06 15.79 -3.09
CA GLY A 29 7.95 14.88 -3.32
C GLY A 29 8.22 13.46 -2.84
N HIS A 30 9.08 13.26 -1.82
CA HIS A 30 9.24 11.97 -1.17
C HIS A 30 7.98 11.60 -0.40
N ARG A 31 7.77 10.31 -0.24
CA ARG A 31 6.75 9.75 0.64
C ARG A 31 7.41 9.21 1.89
N TYR A 32 6.77 9.40 3.03
CA TYR A 32 7.29 8.99 4.33
C TYR A 32 6.33 7.99 4.95
N GLU A 33 6.84 6.81 5.27
CA GLU A 33 6.11 5.74 5.94
C GLU A 33 6.74 5.42 7.29
N THR A 34 5.96 4.89 8.21
CA THR A 34 6.49 4.32 9.45
C THR A 34 5.90 2.93 9.70
N SER A 35 6.71 2.00 10.20
CA SER A 35 6.23 0.68 10.65
C SER A 35 5.64 0.76 12.06
N ILE A 36 4.98 -0.34 12.49
CA ILE A 36 4.48 -0.48 13.87
C ILE A 36 5.61 -0.47 14.93
N GLU A 37 6.86 -0.71 14.52
CA GLU A 37 8.06 -0.59 15.35
C GLU A 37 8.64 0.84 15.32
N GLY A 38 8.02 1.79 14.61
CA GLY A 38 8.48 3.17 14.50
C GLY A 38 9.65 3.38 13.53
N VAL A 39 9.90 2.43 12.61
CA VAL A 39 10.96 2.55 11.60
C VAL A 39 10.50 3.47 10.48
N LEU A 40 11.18 4.61 10.31
CA LEU A 40 10.92 5.53 9.22
C LEU A 40 11.48 4.99 7.90
N THR A 41 10.64 4.98 6.87
CA THR A 41 11.01 4.67 5.49
C THR A 41 10.75 5.88 4.59
N VAL A 42 11.74 6.26 3.79
CA VAL A 42 11.61 7.32 2.78
C VAL A 42 11.48 6.65 1.41
N VAL A 43 10.36 6.86 0.75
CA VAL A 43 10.06 6.26 -0.56
C VAL A 43 10.25 7.31 -1.65
N PRO A 44 11.15 7.08 -2.62
CA PRO A 44 11.34 8.00 -3.74
C PRO A 44 10.13 8.00 -4.68
N PRO A 45 9.98 9.05 -5.51
CA PRO A 45 8.96 9.08 -6.56
C PRO A 45 9.03 7.85 -7.48
N PRO A 46 7.88 7.33 -7.94
CA PRO A 46 7.83 6.16 -8.81
C PRO A 46 8.41 6.46 -10.20
N ASP A 47 9.07 5.47 -10.81
CA ASP A 47 9.52 5.57 -12.20
C ASP A 47 8.37 5.28 -13.20
N GLY A 48 8.67 5.49 -14.50
CA GLY A 48 7.67 5.33 -15.56
C GLY A 48 7.12 3.90 -15.72
N LYS A 49 7.87 2.84 -15.37
CA LYS A 49 7.35 1.46 -15.42
C LYS A 49 6.33 1.24 -14.31
N HIS A 50 6.64 1.71 -13.10
CA HIS A 50 5.74 1.68 -11.97
C HIS A 50 4.43 2.45 -12.27
N ALA A 51 4.54 3.68 -12.74
CA ALA A 51 3.38 4.50 -13.09
C ALA A 51 2.47 3.84 -14.14
N LYS A 52 3.04 3.19 -15.17
CA LYS A 52 2.26 2.46 -16.17
C LYS A 52 1.50 1.27 -15.59
N ILE A 53 2.08 0.54 -14.63
CA ILE A 53 1.40 -0.58 -13.96
C ILE A 53 0.23 -0.04 -13.12
N ALA A 54 0.46 0.98 -12.30
CA ALA A 54 -0.57 1.62 -11.48
C ALA A 54 -1.74 2.14 -12.35
N THR A 55 -1.43 2.86 -13.44
CA THR A 55 -2.45 3.36 -14.38
C THR A 55 -3.29 2.22 -14.97
N ARG A 56 -2.65 1.12 -15.42
CA ARG A 56 -3.38 -0.01 -16.02
C ARG A 56 -4.33 -0.67 -15.02
N LEU A 57 -3.91 -0.85 -13.78
CA LEU A 57 -4.76 -1.37 -12.71
C LEU A 57 -5.92 -0.44 -12.41
N THR A 58 -5.65 0.87 -12.25
CA THR A 58 -6.70 1.87 -12.02
C THR A 58 -7.75 1.86 -13.13
N LEU A 59 -7.31 1.84 -14.40
CA LEU A 59 -8.22 1.78 -15.54
C LEU A 59 -9.03 0.48 -15.57
N TRP A 60 -8.42 -0.66 -15.21
CA TRP A 60 -9.10 -1.94 -15.16
C TRP A 60 -10.24 -1.96 -14.11
N PHE A 61 -10.00 -1.41 -12.92
CA PHE A 61 -11.04 -1.22 -11.91
C PHE A 61 -12.14 -0.27 -12.41
N GLY A 62 -11.78 0.87 -12.96
CA GLY A 62 -12.74 1.85 -13.48
C GLY A 62 -13.58 1.29 -14.62
N MET A 63 -12.99 0.54 -15.56
CA MET A 63 -13.71 -0.12 -16.66
C MET A 63 -14.65 -1.25 -16.17
N ALA A 64 -14.35 -1.84 -15.03
CA ALA A 64 -15.22 -2.81 -14.36
C ALA A 64 -16.39 -2.15 -13.60
N GLY A 65 -16.47 -0.81 -13.60
CA GLY A 65 -17.53 -0.05 -12.93
C GLY A 65 -17.25 0.24 -11.46
N TRP A 66 -16.01 0.08 -10.99
CA TRP A 66 -15.66 0.44 -9.60
C TRP A 66 -15.75 1.96 -9.44
N PRO A 67 -16.45 2.47 -8.40
CA PRO A 67 -16.59 3.91 -8.20
C PRO A 67 -15.23 4.60 -7.98
N ALA A 68 -15.03 5.76 -8.60
CA ALA A 68 -13.76 6.48 -8.52
C ALA A 68 -13.38 6.86 -7.07
N ASP A 69 -14.39 7.22 -6.27
CA ASP A 69 -14.22 7.63 -4.87
C ASP A 69 -13.83 6.47 -3.93
N GLN A 70 -13.89 5.24 -4.42
CA GLN A 70 -13.49 4.02 -3.70
C GLN A 70 -12.14 3.47 -4.17
N LEU A 71 -11.47 4.13 -5.11
CA LEU A 71 -10.20 3.70 -5.68
C LEU A 71 -9.18 4.83 -5.62
N MET A 72 -8.17 4.68 -4.79
CA MET A 72 -7.15 5.71 -4.61
C MET A 72 -5.77 5.21 -4.96
N GLN A 73 -4.98 6.08 -5.59
CA GLN A 73 -3.54 5.90 -5.74
C GLN A 73 -2.82 6.60 -4.59
N VAL A 74 -1.84 5.93 -4.03
CA VAL A 74 -0.94 6.43 -2.97
C VAL A 74 -1.65 7.03 -1.73
N PRO A 75 -2.75 6.43 -1.23
CA PRO A 75 -3.41 6.93 -0.04
C PRO A 75 -2.56 6.67 1.21
N GLY A 76 -2.61 7.57 2.18
CA GLY A 76 -2.06 7.32 3.51
C GLY A 76 -2.98 6.39 4.31
N ILE A 77 -2.51 5.21 4.72
CA ILE A 77 -3.28 4.25 5.52
C ILE A 77 -2.71 4.20 6.94
N ARG A 78 -3.59 4.33 7.94
CA ARG A 78 -3.26 4.13 9.35
C ARG A 78 -3.45 2.67 9.74
N ILE A 79 -2.40 2.02 10.22
CA ILE A 79 -2.47 0.71 10.82
C ILE A 79 -2.33 0.87 12.34
N ARG A 80 -3.40 0.59 13.07
CA ARG A 80 -3.43 0.71 14.52
C ARG A 80 -2.70 -0.45 15.18
N SER A 81 -1.87 -0.15 16.17
CA SER A 81 -1.17 -1.16 16.96
C SER A 81 -1.05 -0.71 18.42
N PRO A 82 -1.03 -1.65 19.39
CA PRO A 82 -0.76 -1.33 20.79
C PRO A 82 0.60 -0.66 21.05
N LYS A 83 1.54 -0.80 20.11
CA LYS A 83 2.89 -0.22 20.20
C LYS A 83 2.99 1.19 19.61
N GLY A 84 1.98 1.61 18.86
CA GLY A 84 1.94 2.85 18.11
C GLY A 84 1.35 2.62 16.71
N ASP A 85 0.79 3.65 16.12
CA ASP A 85 0.20 3.56 14.79
C ASP A 85 1.28 3.58 13.71
N ALA A 86 1.18 2.69 12.72
CA ALA A 86 1.99 2.76 11.51
C ALA A 86 1.27 3.59 10.43
N GLY A 87 2.06 4.31 9.64
CA GLY A 87 1.60 5.01 8.43
C GLY A 87 2.16 4.33 7.20
N ARG A 88 1.30 3.75 6.36
CA ARG A 88 1.67 3.11 5.09
C ARG A 88 1.06 3.86 3.91
N ILE A 89 1.77 3.90 2.79
CA ILE A 89 1.32 4.54 1.56
C ILE A 89 1.41 3.53 0.42
N PRO A 90 0.43 2.61 0.30
CA PRO A 90 0.40 1.65 -0.80
C PRO A 90 0.22 2.34 -2.15
N ASP A 91 0.59 1.66 -3.23
CA ASP A 91 0.48 2.22 -4.57
C ASP A 91 -0.96 2.37 -5.05
N LEU A 92 -1.85 1.42 -4.67
CA LEU A 92 -3.31 1.54 -4.83
C LEU A 92 -4.01 0.94 -3.61
N ALA A 93 -5.19 1.49 -3.32
CA ALA A 93 -6.11 0.91 -2.36
C ALA A 93 -7.56 1.00 -2.87
N VAL A 94 -8.38 0.02 -2.48
CA VAL A 94 -9.77 -0.12 -2.91
C VAL A 94 -10.65 -0.32 -1.69
N TRP A 95 -11.68 0.50 -1.55
CA TRP A 95 -12.66 0.43 -0.47
C TRP A 95 -14.00 -0.10 -0.95
N SER A 96 -14.81 -0.65 -0.04
CA SER A 96 -16.19 -1.09 -0.29
C SER A 96 -17.16 0.09 -0.39
N ARG A 97 -16.82 1.23 0.22
CA ARG A 97 -17.54 2.50 0.16
C ARG A 97 -16.55 3.66 0.16
N ASP A 98 -17.02 4.86 -0.20
CA ASP A 98 -16.22 6.07 -0.13
C ASP A 98 -15.70 6.31 1.30
N PRO A 99 -14.39 6.33 1.54
CA PRO A 99 -13.80 6.59 2.86
C PRO A 99 -13.79 8.08 3.25
N GLY A 100 -14.31 8.99 2.38
CA GLY A 100 -14.27 10.43 2.56
C GLY A 100 -12.87 11.03 2.39
N ASP A 101 -12.65 12.23 2.95
CA ASP A 101 -11.38 12.96 2.85
C ASP A 101 -10.58 12.84 4.15
N ALA A 102 -9.37 12.29 4.05
CA ALA A 102 -8.43 12.19 5.17
C ALA A 102 -6.98 12.21 4.68
N VAL A 103 -6.04 12.58 5.54
CA VAL A 103 -4.59 12.40 5.27
C VAL A 103 -4.19 10.95 5.54
N TRP A 104 -4.72 10.38 6.62
CA TRP A 104 -4.53 8.98 7.01
C TRP A 104 -5.90 8.31 7.12
N TYR A 105 -6.18 7.36 6.24
CA TYR A 105 -7.40 6.57 6.26
C TYR A 105 -7.27 5.40 7.21
N ASP A 106 -8.30 5.15 8.02
CA ASP A 106 -8.42 3.91 8.76
C ASP A 106 -8.70 2.74 7.80
N VAL A 107 -8.42 1.52 8.22
CA VAL A 107 -8.58 0.32 7.39
C VAL A 107 -10.04 -0.18 7.31
N ASP A 108 -10.96 0.50 8.00
CA ASP A 108 -12.38 0.18 7.93
C ASP A 108 -12.86 0.26 6.47
N ASP A 109 -13.62 -0.75 6.02
CA ASP A 109 -14.10 -0.87 4.65
C ASP A 109 -13.02 -0.96 3.55
N LEU A 110 -11.74 -1.06 3.91
CA LEU A 110 -10.64 -1.27 2.98
C LEU A 110 -10.64 -2.75 2.54
N LEU A 111 -10.92 -2.97 1.25
CA LEU A 111 -10.99 -4.33 0.68
C LEU A 111 -9.65 -4.84 0.18
N LEU A 112 -8.86 -3.97 -0.43
CA LEU A 112 -7.65 -4.36 -1.12
C LEU A 112 -6.56 -3.29 -1.02
N VAL A 113 -5.35 -3.76 -0.79
CA VAL A 113 -4.11 -2.99 -0.96
C VAL A 113 -3.27 -3.60 -2.06
N ILE A 114 -2.70 -2.78 -2.94
CA ILE A 114 -1.78 -3.21 -4.01
C ILE A 114 -0.44 -2.50 -3.86
N GLU A 115 0.65 -3.28 -3.85
CA GLU A 115 2.03 -2.80 -3.86
C GLU A 115 2.73 -3.21 -5.15
N ILE A 116 3.37 -2.27 -5.82
CA ILE A 116 4.17 -2.49 -7.03
C ILE A 116 5.64 -2.46 -6.65
N ILE A 117 6.25 -3.64 -6.59
CA ILE A 117 7.58 -3.82 -6.04
C ILE A 117 8.65 -3.20 -6.95
N SER A 118 9.40 -2.24 -6.44
CA SER A 118 10.54 -1.66 -7.13
C SER A 118 11.80 -2.52 -6.95
N PRO A 119 12.70 -2.60 -7.95
CA PRO A 119 14.01 -3.19 -7.76
C PRO A 119 14.75 -2.43 -6.65
N GLY A 120 15.12 -3.11 -5.58
CA GLY A 120 15.81 -2.50 -4.43
C GLY A 120 14.92 -2.22 -3.22
N SER A 121 13.59 -2.39 -3.29
CA SER A 121 12.80 -2.50 -2.07
C SER A 121 13.24 -3.76 -1.33
N ALA A 122 13.75 -3.57 -0.12
CA ALA A 122 14.33 -4.65 0.66
C ALA A 122 13.28 -5.75 0.87
N ALA A 123 13.67 -7.01 0.70
CA ALA A 123 12.78 -8.15 0.98
C ALA A 123 12.18 -8.08 2.39
N THR A 124 12.90 -7.49 3.33
CA THR A 124 12.46 -7.23 4.71
C THR A 124 11.25 -6.30 4.78
N ASP A 125 11.25 -5.19 3.99
CA ASP A 125 10.11 -4.26 3.95
C ASP A 125 8.83 -4.93 3.43
N GLN A 126 8.97 -5.78 2.41
CA GLN A 126 7.84 -6.56 1.87
C GLN A 126 7.27 -7.53 2.91
N VAL A 127 8.12 -8.23 3.67
CA VAL A 127 7.67 -9.16 4.73
C VAL A 127 6.96 -8.39 5.85
N THR A 128 7.49 -7.23 6.24
CA THR A 128 6.88 -6.38 7.27
C THR A 128 5.50 -5.90 6.84
N LYS A 129 5.36 -5.35 5.62
CA LYS A 129 4.08 -4.85 5.09
C LYS A 129 3.03 -5.96 5.00
N VAL A 130 3.40 -7.15 4.50
CA VAL A 130 2.49 -8.31 4.45
C VAL A 130 1.92 -8.64 5.83
N THR A 131 2.79 -8.67 6.86
CA THR A 131 2.38 -8.97 8.23
C THR A 131 1.51 -7.86 8.82
N GLU A 132 1.86 -6.59 8.59
CA GLU A 132 1.09 -5.44 9.08
C GLU A 132 -0.30 -5.37 8.44
N TYR A 133 -0.41 -5.52 7.11
CA TYR A 133 -1.70 -5.54 6.43
C TYR A 133 -2.59 -6.72 6.86
N ALA A 134 -2.00 -7.90 7.07
CA ALA A 134 -2.73 -9.04 7.61
C ALA A 134 -3.23 -8.78 9.03
N SER A 135 -2.38 -8.25 9.92
CA SER A 135 -2.74 -7.94 11.31
C SER A 135 -3.79 -6.84 11.41
N ALA A 136 -3.85 -5.93 10.43
CA ALA A 136 -4.87 -4.90 10.30
C ALA A 136 -6.21 -5.44 9.77
N GLY A 137 -6.28 -6.71 9.38
CA GLY A 137 -7.52 -7.34 8.92
C GLY A 137 -7.90 -6.99 7.48
N ILE A 138 -6.98 -6.49 6.65
CA ILE A 138 -7.27 -6.14 5.25
C ILE A 138 -7.52 -7.42 4.45
N PRO A 139 -8.72 -7.60 3.82
CA PRO A 139 -9.10 -8.89 3.23
C PRO A 139 -8.20 -9.35 2.09
N HIS A 140 -7.75 -8.42 1.25
CA HIS A 140 -6.94 -8.72 0.07
C HIS A 140 -5.66 -7.87 0.02
N TYR A 141 -4.55 -8.51 -0.32
CA TYR A 141 -3.28 -7.86 -0.61
C TYR A 141 -2.74 -8.37 -1.93
N TRP A 142 -2.40 -7.48 -2.85
CA TRP A 142 -1.81 -7.87 -4.13
C TRP A 142 -0.41 -7.28 -4.28
N MET A 143 0.51 -8.12 -4.68
CA MET A 143 1.90 -7.72 -4.91
C MET A 143 2.24 -7.88 -6.39
N VAL A 144 2.64 -6.80 -7.04
CA VAL A 144 3.04 -6.79 -8.45
C VAL A 144 4.56 -6.76 -8.56
N ALA A 145 5.16 -7.89 -8.94
CA ALA A 145 6.58 -7.95 -9.25
C ALA A 145 6.86 -7.26 -10.58
N ARG A 146 8.00 -6.56 -10.69
CA ARG A 146 8.42 -5.86 -11.92
C ARG A 146 9.32 -6.74 -12.81
N ASP A 147 9.06 -8.05 -12.85
CA ASP A 147 9.67 -8.99 -13.78
C ASP A 147 9.18 -8.77 -15.23
N SER A 148 9.51 -9.66 -16.14
CA SER A 148 9.12 -9.58 -17.56
C SER A 148 7.61 -9.70 -17.77
N ALA A 149 6.91 -10.43 -16.91
CA ALA A 149 5.46 -10.66 -16.97
C ALA A 149 4.67 -9.63 -16.11
N ASN A 150 5.34 -8.84 -15.29
CA ASN A 150 4.75 -8.09 -14.18
C ASN A 150 3.84 -9.00 -13.36
N THR A 151 4.44 -10.07 -12.81
CA THR A 151 3.71 -11.12 -12.10
C THR A 151 2.96 -10.53 -10.89
N VAL A 152 1.67 -10.77 -10.84
CA VAL A 152 0.80 -10.40 -9.72
C VAL A 152 0.59 -11.60 -8.83
N THR A 153 0.96 -11.49 -7.56
CA THR A 153 0.61 -12.47 -6.52
C THR A 153 -0.59 -11.92 -5.76
N LEU A 154 -1.70 -12.64 -5.80
CA LEU A 154 -2.93 -12.31 -5.12
C LEU A 154 -2.95 -13.06 -3.78
N TYR A 155 -3.03 -12.31 -2.69
CA TYR A 155 -3.15 -12.85 -1.34
C TYR A 155 -4.55 -12.57 -0.81
N ARG A 156 -5.07 -13.51 -0.03
CA ARG A 156 -6.33 -13.42 0.70
C ARG A 156 -6.09 -13.71 2.17
N LEU A 157 -6.68 -12.88 3.03
CA LEU A 157 -6.64 -13.07 4.47
C LEU A 157 -7.41 -14.34 4.86
N ASN A 158 -6.79 -15.20 5.67
CA ASN A 158 -7.42 -16.40 6.20
C ASN A 158 -7.91 -16.18 7.64
N ASP A 159 -8.69 -17.12 8.17
CA ASP A 159 -9.23 -17.07 9.54
C ASP A 159 -8.15 -17.04 10.63
N GLY A 160 -6.92 -17.42 10.31
CA GLY A 160 -5.76 -17.37 11.21
C GLY A 160 -5.09 -15.98 11.25
N GLY A 161 -5.60 -14.96 10.52
CA GLY A 161 -5.03 -13.62 10.49
C GLY A 161 -3.72 -13.53 9.71
N THR A 162 -3.51 -14.42 8.73
CA THR A 162 -2.37 -14.43 7.81
C THR A 162 -2.85 -14.49 6.37
N TYR A 163 -1.97 -14.14 5.42
CA TYR A 163 -2.31 -14.23 4.02
C TYR A 163 -1.93 -15.57 3.40
N ASP A 164 -2.91 -16.19 2.71
CA ASP A 164 -2.68 -17.29 1.78
C ASP A 164 -2.55 -16.77 0.34
N VAL A 165 -1.69 -17.41 -0.45
CA VAL A 165 -1.62 -17.12 -1.89
C VAL A 165 -2.81 -17.77 -2.58
N SER A 166 -3.74 -16.95 -3.11
CA SER A 166 -4.89 -17.43 -3.87
C SER A 166 -4.56 -17.65 -5.34
N ALA A 167 -3.70 -16.81 -5.93
CA ALA A 167 -3.22 -16.97 -7.30
C ALA A 167 -1.88 -16.25 -7.52
N LYS A 168 -1.16 -16.68 -8.56
CA LYS A 168 0.04 -16.01 -9.08
C LYS A 168 -0.04 -16.00 -10.60
N VAL A 169 -0.22 -14.83 -11.20
CA VAL A 169 -0.57 -14.69 -12.62
C VAL A 169 0.15 -13.51 -13.27
N PRO A 170 0.37 -13.52 -14.60
CA PRO A 170 0.83 -12.34 -15.32
C PRO A 170 -0.19 -11.18 -15.22
N LEU A 171 0.26 -9.94 -15.09
CA LEU A 171 -0.62 -8.76 -15.10
C LEU A 171 -1.48 -8.71 -16.37
N SER A 172 -0.92 -9.08 -17.53
CA SER A 172 -1.66 -9.10 -18.80
C SER A 172 -2.86 -10.06 -18.78
N TRP A 173 -2.75 -11.18 -18.07
CA TRP A 173 -3.83 -12.14 -17.90
C TRP A 173 -4.88 -11.57 -16.91
N LEU A 174 -4.44 -11.05 -15.75
CA LEU A 174 -5.33 -10.47 -14.75
C LEU A 174 -6.24 -9.40 -15.36
N LEU A 175 -5.67 -8.51 -16.18
CA LEU A 175 -6.42 -7.42 -16.82
C LEU A 175 -7.42 -7.87 -17.90
N GLN A 176 -7.46 -9.16 -18.26
CA GLN A 176 -8.46 -9.76 -19.16
C GLN A 176 -9.60 -10.47 -18.42
N THR A 177 -9.48 -10.60 -17.10
CA THR A 177 -10.52 -11.22 -16.24
C THR A 177 -11.44 -10.14 -15.64
N ALA A 178 -12.56 -10.54 -15.07
CA ALA A 178 -13.43 -9.61 -14.37
C ALA A 178 -12.89 -9.35 -12.94
N VAL A 179 -12.96 -8.10 -12.48
CA VAL A 179 -12.54 -7.71 -11.12
C VAL A 179 -13.23 -8.56 -10.05
N ARG A 180 -14.55 -8.80 -10.22
CA ARG A 180 -15.38 -9.60 -9.30
C ARG A 180 -14.89 -11.04 -9.11
N ASP A 181 -14.13 -11.60 -10.06
CA ASP A 181 -13.60 -12.96 -9.96
C ASP A 181 -12.44 -13.04 -8.94
N HIS A 182 -11.88 -11.89 -8.58
CA HIS A 182 -10.72 -11.78 -7.69
C HIS A 182 -10.99 -10.96 -6.43
N LEU A 183 -12.00 -10.10 -6.47
CA LEU A 183 -12.38 -9.21 -5.39
C LEU A 183 -13.90 -9.23 -5.24
N SER A 184 -14.40 -10.04 -4.31
CA SER A 184 -15.82 -10.06 -3.96
C SER A 184 -16.08 -9.04 -2.86
N PRO A 185 -17.14 -8.22 -2.97
CA PRO A 185 -17.56 -7.29 -1.90
C PRO A 185 -18.06 -8.02 -0.64
N GLU A 186 -18.35 -9.33 -0.76
CA GLU A 186 -18.81 -10.19 0.32
C GLU A 186 -17.67 -11.10 0.78
N ALA A 187 -16.92 -10.65 1.78
CA ALA A 187 -16.00 -11.51 2.52
C ALA A 187 -16.05 -11.14 4.00
#